data_d9028a8b8bde628ced649c3ad9909931
#
_entry.id   d9028a8b8bde628ced649c3ad9909931
#
_cell.length_a   1.000
_cell.length_b   1.000
_cell.length_c   1.000
_cell.angle_alpha   90.00
_cell.angle_beta   90.00
_cell.angle_gamma   90.00
#
_symmetry.space_group_name_H-M   'P 1'
#
loop_
_entity.id
_entity.type
_entity.pdbx_description
1 polymer ?
#
loop_
_entity_poly.entity_id
_entity_poly.type
_entity_poly.pdbx_seq_one_letter_code
_entity_poly.pdbx_strand_id
1 'polypeptide(L)'
;VRREALLAASACIYAIVLALIAFWPQHVDSAVPSRFWRMLETTIPFITYERVEFGANILLFVPLGILLALLLPARRWLAVPSAALVSAVIETVQGVFISGRTASILDVVANVIGASIGLAIVAIAYRARRRRA
;
A
#
# COMPACT_ATOMS: atom_id res chain seq x y z
N VAL A 1 -7.54 16.74 20.54
CA VAL A 1 -6.25 16.23 21.08
C VAL A 1 -6.20 14.70 21.06
N ARG A 2 -7.15 13.98 21.71
CA ARG A 2 -7.13 12.50 21.81
C ARG A 2 -7.27 11.79 20.45
N ARG A 3 -8.11 12.32 19.56
CA ARG A 3 -8.31 11.75 18.22
C ARG A 3 -7.10 11.90 17.32
N GLU A 4 -6.45 13.06 17.36
CA GLU A 4 -5.24 13.34 16.56
C GLU A 4 -4.07 12.48 17.02
N ALA A 5 -3.90 12.31 18.33
CA ALA A 5 -2.89 11.43 18.91
C ALA A 5 -3.12 9.96 18.49
N LEU A 6 -4.37 9.48 18.49
CA LEU A 6 -4.70 8.14 18.04
C LEU A 6 -4.43 7.95 16.53
N LEU A 7 -4.76 8.93 15.70
CA LEU A 7 -4.47 8.88 14.27
C LEU A 7 -2.96 8.87 13.99
N ALA A 8 -2.21 9.71 14.70
CA ALA A 8 -0.76 9.74 14.58
C ALA A 8 -0.13 8.41 15.02
N ALA A 9 -0.56 7.86 16.15
CA ALA A 9 -0.10 6.55 16.62
C ALA A 9 -0.43 5.43 15.62
N SER A 10 -1.65 5.42 15.08
CA SER A 10 -2.03 4.44 14.05
C SER A 10 -1.17 4.57 12.79
N ALA A 11 -0.87 5.79 12.36
CA ALA A 11 -0.02 6.02 11.20
C ALA A 11 1.43 5.57 11.47
N CYS A 12 1.98 5.83 12.66
CA CYS A 12 3.30 5.36 13.05
C CYS A 12 3.37 3.84 13.08
N ILE A 13 2.39 3.17 13.70
CA ILE A 13 2.31 1.71 13.75
C ILE A 13 2.23 1.16 12.32
N TYR A 14 1.38 1.76 11.49
CA TYR A 14 1.23 1.31 10.10
C TYR A 14 2.50 1.51 9.29
N ALA A 15 3.20 2.63 9.46
CA ALA A 15 4.48 2.89 8.80
C ALA A 15 5.55 1.85 9.20
N ILE A 16 5.59 1.44 10.47
CA ILE A 16 6.47 0.37 10.94
C ILE A 16 6.11 -0.96 10.28
N VAL A 17 4.84 -1.34 10.25
CA VAL A 17 4.38 -2.57 9.60
C VAL A 17 4.71 -2.56 8.12
N LEU A 18 4.45 -1.45 7.43
CA LEU A 18 4.77 -1.28 6.02
C LEU A 18 6.28 -1.41 5.77
N ALA A 19 7.11 -0.79 6.60
CA ALA A 19 8.55 -0.90 6.52
C ALA A 19 9.05 -2.34 6.74
N LEU A 20 8.48 -3.04 7.74
CA LEU A 20 8.82 -4.44 8.00
C LEU A 20 8.48 -5.34 6.80
N ILE A 21 7.34 -5.12 6.15
CA ILE A 21 6.95 -5.87 4.95
C ILE A 21 7.85 -5.51 3.76
N ALA A 22 8.03 -4.20 3.52
CA ALA A 22 8.80 -3.70 2.38
C ALA A 22 10.27 -4.10 2.43
N PHE A 23 10.89 -4.06 3.62
CA PHE A 23 12.32 -4.35 3.79
C PHE A 23 12.61 -5.75 4.31
N TRP A 24 11.63 -6.67 4.27
CA TRP A 24 11.87 -8.05 4.60
C TRP A 24 12.89 -8.65 3.61
N PRO A 25 13.96 -9.31 4.10
CA PRO A 25 15.08 -9.76 3.26
C PRO A 25 14.71 -10.77 2.18
N GLN A 26 13.62 -11.51 2.39
CA GLN A 26 13.08 -12.47 1.42
C GLN A 26 11.71 -12.00 0.97
N HIS A 27 11.30 -12.35 -0.26
CA HIS A 27 9.91 -12.16 -0.63
C HIS A 27 9.01 -12.89 0.39
N VAL A 28 7.98 -12.21 0.89
CA VAL A 28 7.06 -12.78 1.91
C VAL A 28 6.41 -14.08 1.42
N ASP A 29 6.33 -14.23 0.11
CA ASP A 29 5.81 -15.40 -0.60
C ASP A 29 6.86 -16.50 -0.85
N SER A 30 8.14 -16.29 -0.52
CA SER A 30 9.19 -17.31 -0.65
C SER A 30 8.93 -18.57 0.19
N ALA A 31 8.09 -18.44 1.22
CA ALA A 31 7.60 -19.56 2.01
C ALA A 31 6.56 -20.42 1.26
N VAL A 32 5.97 -19.90 0.17
CA VAL A 32 4.97 -20.61 -0.62
C VAL A 32 5.68 -21.49 -1.65
N PRO A 33 5.48 -22.82 -1.62
CA PRO A 33 6.14 -23.72 -2.58
C PRO A 33 5.84 -23.36 -4.04
N SER A 34 6.84 -23.39 -4.90
CA SER A 34 6.71 -23.11 -6.33
C SER A 34 5.67 -24.01 -7.05
N ARG A 35 5.45 -25.21 -6.51
CA ARG A 35 4.39 -26.14 -6.98
C ARG A 35 2.98 -25.57 -6.74
N PHE A 36 2.77 -24.78 -5.67
CA PHE A 36 1.48 -24.15 -5.39
C PHE A 36 1.19 -23.06 -6.44
N TRP A 37 2.17 -22.22 -6.77
CA TRP A 37 2.03 -21.21 -7.81
C TRP A 37 1.72 -21.84 -9.16
N ARG A 38 2.47 -22.88 -9.56
CA ARG A 38 2.19 -23.62 -10.80
C ARG A 38 0.80 -24.25 -10.83
N MET A 39 0.37 -24.86 -9.73
CA MET A 39 -0.98 -25.41 -9.62
C MET A 39 -2.04 -24.31 -9.76
N LEU A 40 -1.83 -23.16 -9.12
CA LEU A 40 -2.76 -22.04 -9.19
C LEU A 40 -2.87 -21.48 -10.61
N GLU A 41 -1.75 -21.23 -11.27
CA GLU A 41 -1.67 -20.74 -12.65
C GLU A 41 -2.30 -21.73 -13.67
N THR A 42 -2.15 -23.04 -13.45
CA THR A 42 -2.76 -24.06 -14.32
C THR A 42 -4.26 -24.22 -14.08
N THR A 43 -4.72 -24.00 -12.83
CA THR A 43 -6.13 -24.17 -12.46
C THR A 43 -6.94 -22.90 -12.77
N ILE A 44 -6.33 -21.72 -12.58
CA ILE A 44 -6.96 -20.42 -12.80
C ILE A 44 -6.00 -19.55 -13.61
N PRO A 45 -6.07 -19.61 -14.96
CA PRO A 45 -5.10 -18.94 -15.84
C PRO A 45 -4.98 -17.43 -15.68
N PHE A 46 -5.95 -16.79 -15.01
CA PHE A 46 -5.95 -15.35 -14.73
C PHE A 46 -5.17 -14.98 -13.46
N ILE A 47 -4.79 -15.93 -12.61
CA ILE A 47 -4.04 -15.69 -11.38
C ILE A 47 -2.57 -16.02 -11.66
N THR A 48 -1.80 -14.98 -11.95
CA THR A 48 -0.34 -15.06 -12.03
C THR A 48 0.28 -14.44 -10.77
N TYR A 49 1.50 -14.85 -10.44
CA TYR A 49 2.27 -14.26 -9.34
C TYR A 49 2.29 -12.74 -9.42
N GLU A 50 2.61 -12.17 -10.58
CA GLU A 50 2.69 -10.73 -10.80
C GLU A 50 1.38 -10.00 -10.51
N ARG A 51 0.23 -10.61 -10.85
CA ARG A 51 -1.09 -10.02 -10.57
C ARG A 51 -1.43 -10.05 -9.08
N VAL A 52 -1.03 -11.11 -8.40
CA VAL A 52 -1.20 -11.21 -6.95
C VAL A 52 -0.33 -10.18 -6.24
N GLU A 53 0.92 -10.03 -6.65
CA GLU A 53 1.84 -9.02 -6.13
C GLU A 53 1.30 -7.60 -6.38
N PHE A 54 0.85 -7.29 -7.59
CA PHE A 54 0.22 -6.03 -7.93
C PHE A 54 -1.01 -5.73 -7.04
N GLY A 55 -1.89 -6.72 -6.86
CA GLY A 55 -3.07 -6.60 -5.99
C GLY A 55 -2.70 -6.42 -4.52
N ALA A 56 -1.68 -7.11 -4.03
CA ALA A 56 -1.18 -6.97 -2.67
C ALA A 56 -0.62 -5.56 -2.42
N ASN A 57 0.12 -5.00 -3.36
CA ASN A 57 0.64 -3.64 -3.29
C ASN A 57 -0.49 -2.61 -3.23
N ILE A 58 -1.55 -2.77 -4.05
CA ILE A 58 -2.75 -1.93 -3.95
C ILE A 58 -3.32 -2.01 -2.52
N LEU A 59 -3.56 -3.23 -2.01
CA LEU A 59 -4.17 -3.43 -0.69
C LEU A 59 -3.33 -2.85 0.45
N LEU A 60 -2.01 -2.95 0.37
CA LEU A 60 -1.09 -2.35 1.35
C LEU A 60 -1.16 -0.83 1.35
N PHE A 61 -1.42 -0.17 0.23
CA PHE A 61 -1.44 1.28 0.19
C PHE A 61 -2.83 1.90 0.42
N VAL A 62 -3.91 1.12 0.43
CA VAL A 62 -5.25 1.62 0.81
C VAL A 62 -5.27 2.19 2.25
N PRO A 63 -4.80 1.46 3.29
CA PRO A 63 -4.77 2.02 4.64
C PRO A 63 -3.86 3.24 4.76
N LEU A 64 -2.72 3.26 4.07
CA LEU A 64 -1.83 4.43 4.03
C LEU A 64 -2.56 5.65 3.47
N GLY A 65 -3.27 5.50 2.35
CA GLY A 65 -4.06 6.56 1.75
C GLY A 65 -5.15 7.09 2.69
N ILE A 66 -5.84 6.19 3.40
CA ILE A 66 -6.84 6.56 4.42
C ILE A 66 -6.18 7.37 5.54
N LEU A 67 -5.09 6.87 6.12
CA LEU A 67 -4.40 7.53 7.22
C LEU A 67 -3.88 8.91 6.83
N LEU A 68 -3.24 9.04 5.69
CA LEU A 68 -2.75 10.32 5.17
C LEU A 68 -3.90 11.30 4.90
N ALA A 69 -5.02 10.85 4.32
CA ALA A 69 -6.18 11.69 4.08
C ALA A 69 -6.86 12.16 5.37
N LEU A 70 -6.80 11.37 6.45
CA LEU A 70 -7.32 11.73 7.78
C LEU A 70 -6.38 12.65 8.54
N LEU A 71 -5.06 12.49 8.38
CA LEU A 71 -4.04 13.35 9.00
C LEU A 71 -3.93 14.72 8.32
N LEU A 72 -4.28 14.81 7.04
CA LEU A 72 -4.20 16.04 6.24
C LEU A 72 -5.60 16.56 5.86
N PRO A 73 -6.49 16.86 6.82
CA PRO A 73 -7.90 17.17 6.54
C PRO A 73 -8.10 18.41 5.66
N ALA A 74 -7.23 19.39 5.76
CA ALA A 74 -7.25 20.61 4.95
C ALA A 74 -6.66 20.42 3.55
N ARG A 75 -5.76 19.44 3.38
CA ARG A 75 -5.01 19.19 2.13
C ARG A 75 -5.01 17.70 1.77
N ARG A 76 -6.17 17.06 1.81
CA ARG A 76 -6.31 15.61 1.57
C ARG A 76 -5.74 15.13 0.24
N TRP A 77 -5.73 15.99 -0.76
CA TRP A 77 -5.13 15.69 -2.07
C TRP A 77 -3.65 15.35 -1.98
N LEU A 78 -2.94 15.82 -0.93
CA LEU A 78 -1.54 15.47 -0.69
C LEU A 78 -1.34 14.00 -0.29
N ALA A 79 -2.39 13.28 0.10
CA ALA A 79 -2.28 11.86 0.47
C ALA A 79 -1.69 11.02 -0.68
N VAL A 80 -2.12 11.25 -1.91
CA VAL A 80 -1.65 10.50 -3.08
C VAL A 80 -0.19 10.81 -3.42
N PRO A 81 0.24 12.07 -3.60
CA PRO A 81 1.65 12.36 -3.87
C PRO A 81 2.59 11.98 -2.72
N SER A 82 2.14 12.07 -1.46
CA SER A 82 2.92 11.58 -0.32
C SER A 82 3.11 10.05 -0.37
N ALA A 83 2.05 9.30 -0.68
CA ALA A 83 2.13 7.86 -0.85
C ALA A 83 3.01 7.48 -2.04
N ALA A 84 2.94 8.21 -3.15
CA ALA A 84 3.82 8.02 -4.31
C ALA A 84 5.30 8.22 -3.94
N LEU A 85 5.60 9.25 -3.15
CA LEU A 85 6.96 9.50 -2.65
C LEU A 85 7.45 8.36 -1.77
N VAL A 86 6.62 7.92 -0.81
CA VAL A 86 6.94 6.77 0.06
C VAL A 86 7.20 5.52 -0.79
N SER A 87 6.36 5.24 -1.77
CA SER A 87 6.53 4.11 -2.69
C SER A 87 7.84 4.20 -3.46
N ALA A 88 8.15 5.36 -4.04
CA ALA A 88 9.39 5.57 -4.79
C ALA A 88 10.65 5.39 -3.91
N VAL A 89 10.60 5.83 -2.65
CA VAL A 89 11.68 5.60 -1.67
C VAL A 89 11.83 4.12 -1.38
N ILE A 90 10.73 3.40 -1.12
CA ILE A 90 10.74 1.95 -0.88
C ILE A 90 11.38 1.24 -2.06
N GLU A 91 10.92 1.47 -3.28
CA GLU A 91 11.43 0.84 -4.50
C GLU A 91 12.93 1.11 -4.72
N THR A 92 13.35 2.37 -4.49
CA THR A 92 14.76 2.75 -4.61
C THR A 92 15.62 2.00 -3.59
N VAL A 93 15.20 1.96 -2.33
CA VAL A 93 15.92 1.26 -1.27
C VAL A 93 15.96 -0.24 -1.54
N GLN A 94 14.85 -0.84 -1.98
CA GLN A 94 14.81 -2.26 -2.34
C GLN A 94 15.77 -2.58 -3.48
N GLY A 95 15.75 -1.80 -4.56
CA GLY A 95 16.61 -2.03 -5.71
C GLY A 95 18.11 -1.80 -5.45
N VAL A 96 18.46 -0.95 -4.47
CA VAL A 96 19.86 -0.66 -4.13
C VAL A 96 20.41 -1.59 -3.06
N PHE A 97 19.61 -1.89 -2.03
CA PHE A 97 20.11 -2.54 -0.80
C PHE A 97 19.64 -3.99 -0.63
N ILE A 98 18.63 -4.47 -1.36
CA ILE A 98 18.14 -5.84 -1.22
C ILE A 98 18.55 -6.63 -2.45
N SER A 99 19.51 -7.57 -2.26
CA SER A 99 19.93 -8.46 -3.33
C SER A 99 18.78 -9.29 -3.89
N GLY A 100 18.66 -9.31 -5.21
CA GLY A 100 17.59 -10.07 -5.89
C GLY A 100 16.26 -9.32 -6.05
N ARG A 101 16.15 -8.07 -5.57
CA ARG A 101 15.01 -7.19 -5.88
C ARG A 101 15.41 -6.14 -6.92
N THR A 102 14.51 -5.92 -7.86
CA THR A 102 14.60 -4.84 -8.86
C THR A 102 13.50 -3.84 -8.59
N ALA A 103 13.83 -2.54 -8.66
CA ALA A 103 12.82 -1.49 -8.54
C ALA A 103 11.76 -1.64 -9.65
N SER A 104 10.50 -1.63 -9.27
CA SER A 104 9.37 -1.85 -10.17
C SER A 104 8.49 -0.61 -10.28
N ILE A 105 8.37 -0.09 -11.50
CA ILE A 105 7.43 1.01 -11.77
C ILE A 105 5.98 0.52 -11.57
N LEU A 106 5.70 -0.75 -11.84
CA LEU A 106 4.36 -1.32 -11.65
C LEU A 106 3.95 -1.32 -10.18
N ASP A 107 4.90 -1.54 -9.27
CA ASP A 107 4.63 -1.50 -7.83
C ASP A 107 4.33 -0.07 -7.37
N VAL A 108 5.05 0.92 -7.89
CA VAL A 108 4.71 2.32 -7.65
C VAL A 108 3.31 2.65 -8.16
N VAL A 109 2.93 2.18 -9.34
CA VAL A 109 1.59 2.39 -9.90
C VAL A 109 0.53 1.72 -9.03
N ALA A 110 0.73 0.47 -8.62
CA ALA A 110 -0.17 -0.26 -7.72
C ALA A 110 -0.37 0.49 -6.40
N ASN A 111 0.72 0.96 -5.80
CA ASN A 111 0.73 1.70 -4.54
C ASN A 111 -0.03 3.04 -4.65
N VAL A 112 0.15 3.77 -5.75
CA VAL A 112 -0.59 5.01 -6.04
C VAL A 112 -2.09 4.74 -6.23
N ILE A 113 -2.46 3.66 -6.91
CA ILE A 113 -3.85 3.22 -7.04
C ILE A 113 -4.44 2.93 -5.66
N GLY A 114 -3.74 2.17 -4.82
CA GLY A 114 -4.16 1.86 -3.45
C GLY A 114 -4.40 3.11 -2.62
N ALA A 115 -3.45 4.05 -2.61
CA ALA A 115 -3.59 5.32 -1.89
C ALA A 115 -4.74 6.17 -2.43
N SER A 116 -4.99 6.16 -3.74
CA SER A 116 -6.11 6.86 -4.37
C SER A 116 -7.47 6.28 -3.93
N ILE A 117 -7.57 4.96 -3.84
CA ILE A 117 -8.74 4.26 -3.29
C ILE A 117 -8.95 4.68 -1.83
N GLY A 118 -7.89 4.69 -1.01
CA GLY A 118 -7.95 5.14 0.38
C GLY A 118 -8.46 6.57 0.54
N LEU A 119 -7.94 7.50 -0.27
CA LEU A 119 -8.43 8.89 -0.33
C LEU A 119 -9.90 8.96 -0.74
N ALA A 120 -10.32 8.20 -1.75
CA ALA A 120 -11.71 8.17 -2.22
C ALA A 120 -12.67 7.68 -1.12
N ILE A 121 -12.30 6.63 -0.37
CA ILE A 121 -13.08 6.12 0.77
C ILE A 121 -13.32 7.22 1.79
N VAL A 122 -12.26 7.95 2.18
CA VAL A 122 -12.37 9.06 3.13
C VAL A 122 -13.26 10.19 2.58
N ALA A 123 -13.08 10.56 1.31
CA ALA A 123 -13.87 11.61 0.68
C ALA A 123 -15.36 11.28 0.62
N ILE A 124 -15.70 10.03 0.27
CA ILE A 124 -17.10 9.54 0.23
C ILE A 124 -17.70 9.55 1.64
N ALA A 125 -16.98 9.05 2.64
CA ALA A 125 -17.43 9.02 4.03
C ALA A 125 -17.73 10.43 4.57
N TYR A 126 -16.89 11.41 4.24
CA TYR A 126 -17.14 12.82 4.62
C TYR A 126 -18.34 13.44 3.91
N ARG A 127 -18.52 13.16 2.63
CA ARG A 127 -19.69 13.64 1.88
C ARG A 127 -20.99 13.06 2.43
N ALA A 128 -20.99 11.77 2.74
CA ALA A 128 -22.17 11.09 3.32
C ALA A 128 -22.57 11.67 4.68
N ARG A 129 -21.59 11.98 5.53
CA ARG A 129 -21.84 12.61 6.85
C ARG A 129 -22.41 14.02 6.70
N ARG A 130 -21.89 14.83 5.77
CA ARG A 130 -22.41 16.20 5.53
C ARG A 130 -23.84 16.24 5.00
N ARG A 131 -24.30 15.18 4.33
CA ARG A 131 -25.69 15.10 3.84
C ARG A 131 -26.69 14.68 4.91
N ARG A 132 -26.23 14.17 6.04
CA ARG A 132 -27.06 13.71 7.16
C ARG A 132 -27.13 14.72 8.33
N ALA A 133 -26.28 15.73 8.31
CA ALA A 133 -26.26 16.84 9.28
C ALA A 133 -26.95 18.07 8.72
#